data_f893266221c05a66eef357e248803583
#
_entry.id   f893266221c05a66eef357e248803583
#
_cell.length_a   1.000
_cell.length_b   1.000
_cell.length_c   1.000
_cell.angle_alpha   90.00
_cell.angle_beta   90.00
_cell.angle_gamma   90.00
#
_symmetry.space_group_name_H-M   'P 1'
#
loop_
_entity.id
_entity.type
_entity.pdbx_description
1 polymer ?
#
loop_
_entity_poly.entity_id
_entity_poly.type
_entity_poly.pdbx_seq_one_letter_code
_entity_poly.pdbx_strand_id
1 'polypeptide(L)'
;LEDNKVPAGITVIKPDEIGKVWYVPKDLSQYKKIVHIGDIHGCYKPLAEYLGEIDPENYYIFLGDYLDRGSENAQVMELMLKLASMENVTVLEGNHEINLRDYGLADGAGSREFRLQTAEELAKAGLTRKAVYGFYRKLGQCFLYTYHGKKVLATHGGLAKRPENLTVVATAEMIYGTGEYEDGLDVDINFAELSQANEYQVHGHRNYEGVPVQVNEHCFNLDGGVELGGQLRALELTEEGFTTITIGNALEYIPRVKPNKDDSAKKNPKTIHELLESFNANPYIKERSFGNISSFNFSREAFYNKAW
;
A
#
# COMPACT_ATOMS: atom_id res chain seq x y z
N LEU A 1 32.36 -36.04 -16.46
CA LEU A 1 31.35 -35.15 -15.91
C LEU A 1 31.09 -34.06 -16.94
N GLU A 2 29.99 -34.22 -17.71
CA GLU A 2 29.60 -33.31 -18.77
C GLU A 2 29.24 -31.94 -18.16
N ASP A 3 29.75 -30.88 -18.79
CA ASP A 3 29.45 -29.48 -18.47
C ASP A 3 27.94 -29.27 -18.46
N ASN A 4 27.34 -29.13 -17.27
CA ASN A 4 25.97 -28.67 -17.09
C ASN A 4 25.88 -27.21 -17.56
N LYS A 5 25.74 -26.99 -18.86
CA LYS A 5 25.47 -25.67 -19.41
C LYS A 5 24.08 -25.24 -18.95
N VAL A 6 24.05 -24.20 -18.12
CA VAL A 6 22.79 -23.52 -17.72
C VAL A 6 22.09 -23.03 -18.99
N PRO A 7 20.80 -23.36 -19.21
CA PRO A 7 20.05 -22.86 -20.36
C PRO A 7 20.08 -21.35 -20.46
N ALA A 8 20.10 -20.82 -21.68
CA ALA A 8 20.07 -19.40 -21.93
C ALA A 8 18.78 -18.78 -21.29
N GLY A 9 18.93 -17.71 -20.52
CA GLY A 9 17.85 -17.03 -19.82
C GLY A 9 17.67 -17.43 -18.35
N ILE A 10 18.46 -18.37 -17.82
CA ILE A 10 18.49 -18.68 -16.39
C ILE A 10 19.66 -17.95 -15.75
N THR A 11 19.38 -17.05 -14.81
CA THR A 11 20.40 -16.43 -13.97
C THR A 11 20.74 -17.36 -12.82
N VAL A 12 21.99 -17.85 -12.77
CA VAL A 12 22.48 -18.61 -11.62
C VAL A 12 22.88 -17.63 -10.52
N ILE A 13 22.17 -17.67 -9.40
CA ILE A 13 22.53 -16.90 -8.19
C ILE A 13 23.62 -17.68 -7.48
N LYS A 14 24.75 -17.04 -7.21
CA LYS A 14 25.83 -17.65 -6.47
C LYS A 14 25.46 -17.81 -5.00
N PRO A 15 25.99 -18.84 -4.28
CA PRO A 15 25.66 -19.08 -2.88
C PRO A 15 25.92 -17.87 -1.95
N ASP A 16 26.92 -17.05 -2.25
CA ASP A 16 27.26 -15.83 -1.52
C ASP A 16 26.33 -14.65 -1.84
N GLU A 17 25.53 -14.75 -2.88
CA GLU A 17 24.51 -13.77 -3.28
C GLU A 17 23.13 -14.13 -2.73
N ILE A 18 22.94 -15.38 -2.26
CA ILE A 18 21.68 -15.83 -1.68
C ILE A 18 21.39 -15.02 -0.42
N GLY A 19 20.26 -14.30 -0.44
CA GLY A 19 19.81 -13.46 0.67
C GLY A 19 20.25 -12.01 0.61
N LYS A 20 21.05 -11.59 -0.38
CA LYS A 20 21.48 -10.19 -0.47
C LYS A 20 20.46 -9.32 -1.20
N VAL A 21 20.15 -9.53 -2.44
CA VAL A 21 19.14 -8.74 -3.16
C VAL A 21 18.32 -9.66 -4.05
N TRP A 22 17.04 -9.84 -3.73
CA TRP A 22 16.11 -10.63 -4.54
C TRP A 22 15.29 -9.78 -5.50
N TYR A 23 15.34 -8.47 -5.35
CA TYR A 23 14.60 -7.53 -6.17
C TYR A 23 15.57 -6.61 -6.90
N VAL A 24 15.58 -6.71 -8.23
CA VAL A 24 16.37 -5.79 -9.06
C VAL A 24 15.57 -4.52 -9.24
N PRO A 25 16.09 -3.36 -8.82
CA PRO A 25 15.43 -2.08 -9.06
C PRO A 25 15.19 -1.85 -10.55
N LYS A 26 14.00 -1.39 -10.91
CA LYS A 26 13.70 -0.99 -12.29
C LYS A 26 14.39 0.36 -12.56
N ASP A 27 15.17 0.46 -13.62
CA ASP A 27 15.69 1.74 -14.06
C ASP A 27 14.61 2.52 -14.84
N LEU A 28 14.28 3.70 -14.36
CA LEU A 28 13.27 4.59 -14.93
C LEU A 28 13.88 5.84 -15.57
N SER A 29 15.19 5.90 -15.75
CA SER A 29 15.90 7.09 -16.28
C SER A 29 15.51 7.45 -17.71
N GLN A 30 14.80 6.56 -18.45
CA GLN A 30 14.26 6.86 -19.76
C GLN A 30 13.01 7.73 -19.75
N TYR A 31 12.33 7.89 -18.60
CA TYR A 31 11.16 8.74 -18.48
C TYR A 31 11.56 10.17 -18.12
N LYS A 32 10.80 11.15 -18.61
CA LYS A 32 11.05 12.57 -18.29
C LYS A 32 10.79 12.88 -16.83
N LYS A 33 9.80 12.21 -16.25
CA LYS A 33 9.33 12.46 -14.89
C LYS A 33 8.77 11.16 -14.27
N ILE A 34 9.04 10.99 -12.99
CA ILE A 34 8.38 9.96 -12.16
C ILE A 34 7.37 10.66 -11.25
N VAL A 35 6.11 10.27 -11.36
CA VAL A 35 4.99 10.86 -10.63
C VAL A 35 4.50 9.87 -9.59
N HIS A 36 4.51 10.26 -8.32
CA HIS A 36 3.93 9.47 -7.24
C HIS A 36 2.63 10.11 -6.79
N ILE A 37 1.61 9.32 -6.57
CA ILE A 37 0.29 9.74 -6.10
C ILE A 37 -0.02 9.00 -4.80
N GLY A 38 -0.36 9.74 -3.75
CA GLY A 38 -0.71 9.20 -2.46
C GLY A 38 -2.15 8.72 -2.36
N ASP A 39 -2.64 8.61 -1.14
CA ASP A 39 -3.96 8.11 -0.78
C ASP A 39 -5.07 8.92 -1.46
N ILE A 40 -6.00 8.21 -2.10
CA ILE A 40 -7.06 8.81 -2.95
C ILE A 40 -8.42 8.73 -2.25
N HIS A 41 -8.70 7.61 -1.60
CA HIS A 41 -9.92 7.39 -0.83
C HIS A 41 -11.20 7.85 -1.52
N GLY A 42 -11.43 7.42 -2.77
CA GLY A 42 -12.64 7.74 -3.50
C GLY A 42 -12.84 9.23 -3.81
N CYS A 43 -11.78 10.03 -3.82
CA CYS A 43 -11.80 11.45 -4.19
C CYS A 43 -11.33 11.64 -5.64
N TYR A 44 -12.24 11.44 -6.58
CA TYR A 44 -11.92 11.45 -8.02
C TYR A 44 -11.54 12.84 -8.54
N LYS A 45 -12.25 13.90 -8.11
CA LYS A 45 -12.06 15.25 -8.64
C LYS A 45 -10.63 15.77 -8.49
N PRO A 46 -10.03 15.80 -7.27
CA PRO A 46 -8.65 16.25 -7.14
C PRO A 46 -7.65 15.36 -7.90
N LEU A 47 -7.93 14.06 -8.01
CA LEU A 47 -7.12 13.14 -8.81
C LEU A 47 -7.19 13.48 -10.31
N ALA A 48 -8.37 13.67 -10.84
CA ALA A 48 -8.59 14.01 -12.26
C ALA A 48 -8.02 15.39 -12.61
N GLU A 49 -8.16 16.37 -11.71
CA GLU A 49 -7.58 17.70 -11.84
C GLU A 49 -6.04 17.64 -11.98
N TYR A 50 -5.41 16.82 -11.14
CA TYR A 50 -3.95 16.66 -11.16
C TYR A 50 -3.45 15.87 -12.38
N LEU A 51 -4.06 14.74 -12.66
CA LEU A 51 -3.55 13.83 -13.69
C LEU A 51 -3.77 14.38 -15.11
N GLY A 52 -4.92 15.01 -15.37
CA GLY A 52 -5.28 15.36 -16.74
C GLY A 52 -5.22 14.15 -17.68
N GLU A 53 -4.51 14.31 -18.78
CA GLU A 53 -4.16 13.19 -19.66
C GLU A 53 -2.83 12.55 -19.25
N ILE A 54 -2.78 11.23 -19.30
CA ILE A 54 -1.55 10.47 -18.99
C ILE A 54 -0.54 10.68 -20.12
N ASP A 55 0.59 11.28 -19.77
CA ASP A 55 1.73 11.45 -20.67
C ASP A 55 2.55 10.14 -20.72
N PRO A 56 2.71 9.51 -21.89
CA PRO A 56 3.51 8.28 -22.02
C PRO A 56 5.01 8.49 -21.76
N GLU A 57 5.50 9.72 -21.76
CA GLU A 57 6.89 10.04 -21.45
C GLU A 57 7.17 10.12 -19.94
N ASN A 58 6.12 10.06 -19.10
CA ASN A 58 6.20 10.02 -17.63
C ASN A 58 5.90 8.61 -17.12
N TYR A 59 6.40 8.30 -15.92
CA TYR A 59 6.07 7.08 -15.20
C TYR A 59 5.25 7.42 -13.95
N TYR A 60 4.18 6.66 -13.70
CA TYR A 60 3.24 6.93 -12.61
C TYR A 60 3.25 5.81 -11.59
N ILE A 61 3.31 6.16 -10.31
CA ILE A 61 3.31 5.23 -9.17
C ILE A 61 2.20 5.66 -8.21
N PHE A 62 1.19 4.80 -8.06
CA PHE A 62 0.10 5.00 -7.12
C PHE A 62 0.36 4.18 -5.87
N LEU A 63 0.30 4.81 -4.70
CA LEU A 63 0.77 4.22 -3.45
C LEU A 63 -0.26 3.36 -2.72
N GLY A 64 -1.50 3.27 -3.18
CA GLY A 64 -2.58 2.50 -2.53
C GLY A 64 -3.69 3.37 -1.98
N ASP A 65 -4.60 2.74 -1.24
CA ASP A 65 -5.79 3.35 -0.64
C ASP A 65 -6.63 4.15 -1.66
N TYR A 66 -7.04 3.43 -2.73
CA TYR A 66 -7.77 4.04 -3.84
C TYR A 66 -9.20 4.39 -3.47
N LEU A 67 -9.87 3.54 -2.70
CA LEU A 67 -11.30 3.61 -2.42
C LEU A 67 -11.59 3.77 -0.92
N ASP A 68 -12.87 3.78 -0.61
CA ASP A 68 -13.44 4.00 0.71
C ASP A 68 -13.39 5.46 1.16
N ARG A 69 -14.30 5.82 2.05
CA ARG A 69 -14.42 7.12 2.73
C ARG A 69 -14.92 8.26 1.83
N GLY A 70 -14.40 8.44 0.64
CA GLY A 70 -14.88 9.43 -0.32
C GLY A 70 -16.16 9.00 -1.03
N SER A 71 -16.73 9.89 -1.85
CA SER A 71 -18.04 9.70 -2.50
C SER A 71 -17.98 9.41 -4.00
N GLU A 72 -16.78 9.26 -4.55
CA GLU A 72 -16.55 9.09 -6.00
C GLU A 72 -15.77 7.77 -6.27
N ASN A 73 -16.07 6.71 -5.47
CA ASN A 73 -15.35 5.44 -5.51
C ASN A 73 -15.44 4.75 -6.88
N ALA A 74 -16.61 4.81 -7.51
CA ALA A 74 -16.80 4.20 -8.82
C ALA A 74 -15.94 4.86 -9.90
N GLN A 75 -15.88 6.19 -9.93
CA GLN A 75 -15.07 6.95 -10.88
C GLN A 75 -13.57 6.67 -10.69
N VAL A 76 -13.11 6.62 -9.43
CA VAL A 76 -11.72 6.24 -9.12
C VAL A 76 -11.45 4.82 -9.61
N MET A 77 -12.35 3.85 -9.32
CA MET A 77 -12.14 2.47 -9.76
C MET A 77 -12.11 2.32 -11.28
N GLU A 78 -13.00 3.02 -12.01
CA GLU A 78 -13.01 3.02 -13.47
C GLU A 78 -11.70 3.57 -14.05
N LEU A 79 -11.17 4.65 -13.46
CA LEU A 79 -9.89 5.22 -13.85
C LEU A 79 -8.75 4.23 -13.57
N MET A 80 -8.70 3.68 -12.36
CA MET A 80 -7.62 2.77 -11.95
C MET A 80 -7.61 1.47 -12.76
N LEU A 81 -8.77 0.95 -13.17
CA LEU A 81 -8.86 -0.21 -14.09
C LEU A 81 -8.19 0.05 -15.44
N LYS A 82 -8.30 1.29 -15.96
CA LYS A 82 -7.62 1.70 -17.20
C LYS A 82 -6.13 1.87 -16.97
N LEU A 83 -5.75 2.62 -15.94
CA LEU A 83 -4.36 2.97 -15.64
C LEU A 83 -3.50 1.74 -15.31
N ALA A 84 -4.01 0.80 -14.52
CA ALA A 84 -3.30 -0.41 -14.13
C ALA A 84 -2.98 -1.38 -15.30
N SER A 85 -3.41 -1.06 -16.51
CA SER A 85 -3.06 -1.82 -17.73
C SER A 85 -1.97 -1.13 -18.56
N MET A 86 -1.54 0.06 -18.19
CA MET A 86 -0.51 0.82 -18.91
C MET A 86 0.89 0.41 -18.46
N GLU A 87 1.85 0.37 -19.38
CA GLU A 87 3.22 -0.08 -19.10
C GLU A 87 4.02 0.92 -18.25
N ASN A 88 3.63 2.18 -18.30
CA ASN A 88 4.23 3.28 -17.55
C ASN A 88 3.48 3.58 -16.23
N VAL A 89 2.71 2.62 -15.71
CA VAL A 89 1.97 2.74 -14.45
C VAL A 89 2.28 1.58 -13.54
N THR A 90 2.56 1.89 -12.28
CA THR A 90 2.64 0.94 -11.16
C THR A 90 1.56 1.28 -10.13
N VAL A 91 0.87 0.26 -9.65
CA VAL A 91 -0.16 0.37 -8.62
C VAL A 91 0.24 -0.46 -7.41
N LEU A 92 0.25 0.15 -6.23
CA LEU A 92 0.59 -0.52 -4.98
C LEU A 92 -0.67 -0.83 -4.16
N GLU A 93 -0.55 -1.79 -3.26
CA GLU A 93 -1.58 -2.21 -2.32
C GLU A 93 -1.51 -1.37 -1.06
N GLY A 94 -2.59 -0.67 -0.73
CA GLY A 94 -2.80 -0.06 0.58
C GLY A 94 -3.63 -0.96 1.50
N ASN A 95 -3.88 -0.52 2.72
CA ASN A 95 -4.62 -1.33 3.68
C ASN A 95 -6.13 -1.43 3.36
N HIS A 96 -6.69 -0.52 2.60
CA HIS A 96 -8.08 -0.57 2.14
C HIS A 96 -8.31 -1.58 1.01
N GLU A 97 -7.31 -1.94 0.27
CA GLU A 97 -7.41 -2.88 -0.86
C GLU A 97 -7.75 -4.30 -0.46
N ILE A 98 -7.61 -4.67 0.82
CA ILE A 98 -8.14 -5.93 1.35
C ILE A 98 -9.66 -6.06 1.11
N ASN A 99 -10.38 -4.94 1.14
CA ASN A 99 -11.81 -4.89 0.85
C ASN A 99 -12.12 -5.29 -0.61
N LEU A 100 -11.27 -4.88 -1.56
CA LEU A 100 -11.40 -5.25 -2.98
C LEU A 100 -11.18 -6.74 -3.19
N ARG A 101 -10.20 -7.32 -2.49
CA ARG A 101 -9.95 -8.76 -2.49
C ARG A 101 -11.16 -9.52 -1.98
N ASP A 102 -11.64 -9.14 -0.81
CA ASP A 102 -12.74 -9.84 -0.16
C ASP A 102 -14.04 -9.72 -0.95
N TYR A 103 -14.35 -8.52 -1.46
CA TYR A 103 -15.48 -8.27 -2.35
C TYR A 103 -15.40 -9.12 -3.63
N GLY A 104 -14.23 -9.26 -4.21
CA GLY A 104 -14.02 -10.09 -5.40
C GLY A 104 -14.26 -11.57 -5.15
N LEU A 105 -13.87 -12.07 -3.97
CA LEU A 105 -13.94 -13.49 -3.61
C LEU A 105 -15.32 -13.92 -3.10
N ALA A 106 -16.01 -13.09 -2.31
CA ALA A 106 -17.28 -13.45 -1.70
C ALA A 106 -18.26 -12.28 -1.70
N ASP A 107 -19.55 -12.61 -1.87
CA ASP A 107 -20.62 -11.62 -1.80
C ASP A 107 -20.83 -11.11 -0.38
N GLY A 108 -21.05 -9.80 -0.22
CA GLY A 108 -21.20 -9.17 1.07
C GLY A 108 -19.94 -9.16 1.96
N ALA A 109 -18.77 -9.51 1.41
CA ALA A 109 -17.48 -9.44 2.11
C ALA A 109 -16.90 -8.01 2.07
N GLY A 110 -15.91 -7.77 2.94
CA GLY A 110 -15.29 -6.47 3.16
C GLY A 110 -15.73 -5.81 4.47
N SER A 111 -15.15 -4.68 4.81
CA SER A 111 -15.49 -3.89 5.99
C SER A 111 -16.96 -3.41 5.93
N ARG A 112 -17.52 -2.99 7.07
CA ARG A 112 -18.88 -2.43 7.11
C ARG A 112 -18.97 -1.16 6.25
N GLU A 113 -17.98 -0.30 6.33
CA GLU A 113 -17.90 0.94 5.54
C GLU A 113 -17.88 0.65 4.05
N PHE A 114 -16.99 -0.24 3.62
CA PHE A 114 -16.91 -0.68 2.22
C PHE A 114 -18.25 -1.23 1.71
N ARG A 115 -18.90 -2.11 2.46
CA ARG A 115 -20.16 -2.73 2.04
C ARG A 115 -21.32 -1.75 1.90
N LEU A 116 -21.41 -0.77 2.81
CA LEU A 116 -22.54 0.17 2.85
C LEU A 116 -22.40 1.32 1.86
N GLN A 117 -21.20 1.62 1.39
CA GLN A 117 -20.94 2.72 0.48
C GLN A 117 -20.23 2.27 -0.78
N THR A 118 -18.97 1.90 -0.69
CA THR A 118 -18.10 1.60 -1.84
C THR A 118 -18.68 0.50 -2.72
N ALA A 119 -19.07 -0.65 -2.14
CA ALA A 119 -19.63 -1.77 -2.89
C ALA A 119 -20.93 -1.41 -3.63
N GLU A 120 -21.78 -0.57 -3.01
CA GLU A 120 -22.99 -0.09 -3.67
C GLU A 120 -22.68 0.85 -4.84
N GLU A 121 -21.72 1.76 -4.69
CA GLU A 121 -21.29 2.65 -5.76
C GLU A 121 -20.74 1.84 -6.95
N LEU A 122 -19.85 0.86 -6.68
CA LEU A 122 -19.28 -0.01 -7.70
C LEU A 122 -20.38 -0.79 -8.45
N ALA A 123 -21.34 -1.36 -7.71
CA ALA A 123 -22.44 -2.12 -8.29
C ALA A 123 -23.36 -1.23 -9.16
N LYS A 124 -23.71 -0.03 -8.70
CA LYS A 124 -24.51 0.95 -9.44
C LYS A 124 -23.84 1.39 -10.74
N ALA A 125 -22.51 1.50 -10.74
CA ALA A 125 -21.71 1.79 -11.94
C ALA A 125 -21.52 0.58 -12.87
N GLY A 126 -22.03 -0.60 -12.51
CA GLY A 126 -21.89 -1.82 -13.32
C GLY A 126 -20.49 -2.46 -13.25
N LEU A 127 -19.67 -2.05 -12.28
CA LEU A 127 -18.36 -2.63 -12.05
C LEU A 127 -18.48 -4.02 -11.45
N THR A 128 -18.07 -5.03 -12.21
CA THR A 128 -18.21 -6.41 -11.77
C THR A 128 -17.18 -6.78 -10.71
N ARG A 129 -17.56 -7.66 -9.78
CA ARG A 129 -16.63 -8.23 -8.78
C ARG A 129 -15.38 -8.83 -9.41
N LYS A 130 -15.54 -9.48 -10.58
CA LYS A 130 -14.42 -10.04 -11.35
C LYS A 130 -13.44 -8.96 -11.82
N ALA A 131 -13.92 -7.82 -12.28
CA ALA A 131 -13.08 -6.70 -12.71
C ALA A 131 -12.32 -6.10 -11.53
N VAL A 132 -13.02 -5.86 -10.41
CA VAL A 132 -12.42 -5.35 -9.16
C VAL A 132 -11.36 -6.31 -8.62
N TYR A 133 -11.63 -7.61 -8.58
CA TYR A 133 -10.64 -8.62 -8.18
C TYR A 133 -9.48 -8.71 -9.17
N GLY A 134 -9.74 -8.52 -10.46
CA GLY A 134 -8.72 -8.44 -11.49
C GLY A 134 -7.75 -7.26 -11.28
N PHE A 135 -8.27 -6.13 -10.81
CA PHE A 135 -7.45 -4.99 -10.40
C PHE A 135 -6.61 -5.33 -9.15
N TYR A 136 -7.25 -5.84 -8.08
CA TYR A 136 -6.53 -6.23 -6.87
C TYR A 136 -5.32 -7.14 -7.16
N ARG A 137 -5.47 -8.08 -8.08
CA ARG A 137 -4.40 -9.01 -8.46
C ARG A 137 -3.20 -8.37 -9.18
N LYS A 138 -3.31 -7.11 -9.60
CA LYS A 138 -2.21 -6.36 -10.23
C LYS A 138 -1.40 -5.55 -9.21
N LEU A 139 -1.89 -5.42 -7.98
CA LEU A 139 -1.26 -4.62 -6.96
C LEU A 139 0.04 -5.25 -6.48
N GLY A 140 1.09 -4.42 -6.38
CA GLY A 140 2.33 -4.76 -5.71
C GLY A 140 2.34 -4.21 -4.29
N GLN A 141 3.18 -4.76 -3.40
CA GLN A 141 3.32 -4.23 -2.04
C GLN A 141 4.45 -3.21 -1.93
N CYS A 142 5.41 -3.26 -2.84
CA CYS A 142 6.50 -2.30 -2.92
C CYS A 142 6.95 -2.10 -4.36
N PHE A 143 7.59 -0.99 -4.61
CA PHE A 143 8.26 -0.73 -5.88
C PHE A 143 9.61 -0.06 -5.62
N LEU A 144 10.68 -0.74 -6.01
CA LEU A 144 12.04 -0.24 -5.90
C LEU A 144 12.55 0.10 -7.29
N TYR A 145 13.00 1.34 -7.47
CA TYR A 145 13.50 1.80 -8.75
C TYR A 145 14.73 2.71 -8.60
N THR A 146 15.42 2.91 -9.71
CA THR A 146 16.48 3.91 -9.85
C THR A 146 16.08 4.97 -10.86
N TYR A 147 16.53 6.19 -10.63
CA TYR A 147 16.31 7.32 -11.54
C TYR A 147 17.48 8.29 -11.44
N HIS A 148 18.29 8.41 -12.50
CA HIS A 148 19.49 9.26 -12.57
C HIS A 148 20.34 9.19 -11.29
N GLY A 149 20.68 7.95 -10.85
CA GLY A 149 21.53 7.68 -9.68
C GLY A 149 20.82 7.72 -8.32
N LYS A 150 19.57 8.20 -8.24
CA LYS A 150 18.73 8.09 -7.04
C LYS A 150 18.13 6.71 -6.95
N LYS A 151 18.04 6.14 -5.75
CA LYS A 151 17.39 4.86 -5.43
C LYS A 151 16.15 5.17 -4.61
N VAL A 152 14.98 4.84 -5.12
CA VAL A 152 13.72 5.17 -4.45
C VAL A 152 12.95 3.91 -4.12
N LEU A 153 12.50 3.82 -2.88
CA LEU A 153 11.59 2.82 -2.37
C LEU A 153 10.19 3.45 -2.26
N ALA A 154 9.22 2.88 -2.94
CA ALA A 154 7.81 3.23 -2.79
C ALA A 154 7.06 2.06 -2.12
N THR A 155 6.35 2.34 -1.04
CA THR A 155 5.45 1.43 -0.33
C THR A 155 4.23 2.21 0.12
N HIS A 156 3.16 1.54 0.56
CA HIS A 156 2.04 2.27 1.13
C HIS A 156 2.34 2.78 2.53
N GLY A 157 2.86 1.94 3.43
CA GLY A 157 3.01 2.28 4.85
C GLY A 157 4.33 2.89 5.29
N GLY A 158 5.37 2.79 4.46
CA GLY A 158 6.73 3.21 4.79
C GLY A 158 7.52 2.16 5.59
N LEU A 159 8.82 2.08 5.35
CA LEU A 159 9.74 1.19 6.05
C LEU A 159 10.81 1.99 6.81
N ALA A 160 11.25 1.49 7.97
CA ALA A 160 12.31 2.12 8.76
C ALA A 160 13.69 2.11 8.09
N LYS A 161 13.89 1.30 7.05
CA LYS A 161 15.11 1.28 6.24
C LYS A 161 14.83 0.64 4.88
N ARG A 162 15.66 0.96 3.90
CA ARG A 162 15.65 0.24 2.63
C ARG A 162 16.15 -1.19 2.85
N PRO A 163 15.34 -2.22 2.59
CA PRO A 163 15.76 -3.60 2.81
C PRO A 163 16.77 -4.05 1.74
N GLU A 164 17.76 -4.84 2.15
CA GLU A 164 18.66 -5.52 1.20
C GLU A 164 17.96 -6.66 0.46
N ASN A 165 17.00 -7.28 1.13
CA ASN A 165 16.20 -8.38 0.61
C ASN A 165 14.71 -8.16 0.92
N LEU A 166 13.93 -7.76 -0.08
CA LEU A 166 12.50 -7.53 0.06
C LEU A 166 11.70 -8.80 0.37
N THR A 167 12.23 -9.99 0.09
CA THR A 167 11.51 -11.25 0.35
C THR A 167 11.40 -11.61 1.83
N VAL A 168 12.23 -10.99 2.67
CA VAL A 168 12.18 -11.19 4.14
C VAL A 168 11.41 -10.10 4.87
N VAL A 169 10.94 -9.09 4.15
CA VAL A 169 10.06 -8.05 4.71
C VAL A 169 8.62 -8.56 4.68
N ALA A 170 7.94 -8.51 5.80
CA ALA A 170 6.55 -8.91 5.84
C ALA A 170 5.68 -7.97 4.99
N THR A 171 4.74 -8.53 4.21
CA THR A 171 3.79 -7.75 3.42
C THR A 171 3.05 -6.71 4.28
N ALA A 172 2.71 -7.07 5.53
CA ALA A 172 2.08 -6.17 6.46
C ALA A 172 2.94 -4.92 6.76
N GLU A 173 4.26 -5.04 6.85
CA GLU A 173 5.14 -3.89 7.06
C GLU A 173 5.17 -2.96 5.83
N MET A 174 5.04 -3.50 4.63
CA MET A 174 4.98 -2.69 3.41
C MET A 174 3.66 -1.92 3.30
N ILE A 175 2.56 -2.51 3.82
CA ILE A 175 1.20 -1.95 3.74
C ILE A 175 0.90 -1.02 4.93
N TYR A 176 1.23 -1.43 6.16
CA TYR A 176 0.90 -0.67 7.38
C TYR A 176 2.08 0.15 7.90
N GLY A 177 3.27 -0.05 7.33
CA GLY A 177 4.52 0.56 7.77
C GLY A 177 5.16 -0.18 8.94
N THR A 178 6.44 0.11 9.17
CA THR A 178 7.18 -0.35 10.35
C THR A 178 6.90 0.55 11.55
N GLY A 179 6.86 -0.04 12.75
CA GLY A 179 6.52 0.68 13.99
C GLY A 179 5.02 0.85 14.18
N GLU A 180 4.66 1.59 15.23
CA GLU A 180 3.26 1.87 15.53
C GLU A 180 2.74 3.05 14.71
N TYR A 181 1.45 3.06 14.42
CA TYR A 181 0.84 4.13 13.63
C TYR A 181 0.92 5.48 14.35
N GLU A 182 0.79 5.46 15.68
CA GLU A 182 0.82 6.64 16.55
C GLU A 182 2.22 7.29 16.60
N ASP A 183 3.27 6.49 16.42
CA ASP A 183 4.68 6.96 16.39
C ASP A 183 5.11 7.36 14.99
N GLY A 184 4.22 7.95 14.28
CA GLY A 184 4.18 8.13 12.86
C GLY A 184 5.41 8.64 12.15
N LEU A 185 6.17 9.56 12.74
CA LEU A 185 7.39 10.07 12.13
C LEU A 185 8.60 9.14 12.32
N ASP A 186 8.51 8.16 13.21
CA ASP A 186 9.64 7.27 13.51
C ASP A 186 10.12 6.48 12.29
N VAL A 187 9.17 6.09 11.42
CA VAL A 187 9.53 5.40 10.16
C VAL A 187 10.43 6.27 9.28
N ASP A 188 10.13 7.56 9.19
CA ASP A 188 10.85 8.50 8.35
C ASP A 188 12.19 8.90 8.97
N ILE A 189 12.23 9.09 10.29
CA ILE A 189 13.44 9.39 11.04
C ILE A 189 14.42 8.22 10.92
N ASN A 190 13.97 7.01 11.22
CA ASN A 190 14.79 5.81 11.14
C ASN A 190 15.27 5.55 9.71
N PHE A 191 14.41 5.75 8.70
CA PHE A 191 14.83 5.60 7.31
C PHE A 191 15.94 6.57 6.95
N ALA A 192 15.82 7.84 7.32
CA ALA A 192 16.84 8.86 7.03
C ALA A 192 18.18 8.55 7.73
N GLU A 193 18.14 8.11 8.99
CA GLU A 193 19.34 7.76 9.75
C GLU A 193 20.10 6.55 9.18
N LEU A 194 19.37 5.60 8.56
CA LEU A 194 19.93 4.36 8.05
C LEU A 194 20.19 4.38 6.54
N SER A 195 19.81 5.45 5.85
CA SER A 195 19.90 5.59 4.39
C SER A 195 21.24 6.16 3.94
N GLN A 196 21.63 5.79 2.71
CA GLN A 196 22.71 6.46 1.98
C GLN A 196 22.18 7.76 1.35
N ALA A 197 23.08 8.68 1.04
CA ALA A 197 22.75 10.01 0.51
C ALA A 197 21.88 10.01 -0.77
N ASN A 198 21.88 8.91 -1.53
CA ASN A 198 21.08 8.75 -2.75
C ASN A 198 19.87 7.81 -2.58
N GLU A 199 19.51 7.44 -1.37
CA GLU A 199 18.38 6.58 -1.05
C GLU A 199 17.22 7.40 -0.52
N TYR A 200 16.03 7.16 -1.08
CA TYR A 200 14.81 7.90 -0.77
C TYR A 200 13.64 6.95 -0.55
N GLN A 201 12.66 7.38 0.23
CA GLN A 201 11.41 6.70 0.46
C GLN A 201 10.22 7.59 0.14
N VAL A 202 9.20 7.00 -0.52
CA VAL A 202 7.91 7.64 -0.76
C VAL A 202 6.81 6.71 -0.28
N HIS A 203 5.94 7.19 0.60
CA HIS A 203 4.85 6.40 1.17
C HIS A 203 3.60 7.25 1.42
N GLY A 204 2.48 6.60 1.76
CA GLY A 204 1.21 7.17 2.18
C GLY A 204 0.84 6.74 3.59
N HIS A 205 -0.43 6.39 3.82
CA HIS A 205 -1.00 5.74 5.00
C HIS A 205 -0.92 6.54 6.30
N ARG A 206 0.10 7.35 6.51
CA ARG A 206 0.39 7.99 7.80
C ARG A 206 -0.04 9.45 7.80
N ASN A 207 -1.34 9.65 8.08
CA ASN A 207 -1.96 10.97 8.12
C ASN A 207 -1.98 11.52 9.54
N TYR A 208 -0.95 12.25 9.92
CA TYR A 208 -0.99 13.03 11.17
C TYR A 208 -1.20 14.48 10.86
N GLU A 209 -1.86 15.17 11.80
CA GLU A 209 -2.10 16.60 11.70
C GLU A 209 -0.77 17.35 11.56
N GLY A 210 -0.65 18.11 10.48
CA GLY A 210 0.49 18.98 10.23
C GLY A 210 1.73 18.30 9.67
N VAL A 211 1.69 16.99 9.33
CA VAL A 211 2.85 16.34 8.69
C VAL A 211 3.11 16.96 7.31
N PRO A 212 4.34 17.40 7.00
CA PRO A 212 4.67 17.95 5.69
C PRO A 212 4.76 16.82 4.64
N VAL A 213 4.62 17.17 3.35
CA VAL A 213 4.84 16.21 2.27
C VAL A 213 6.28 15.70 2.28
N GLN A 214 7.24 16.60 2.35
CA GLN A 214 8.64 16.23 2.57
C GLN A 214 8.93 16.23 4.07
N VAL A 215 9.04 15.05 4.66
CA VAL A 215 9.26 14.86 6.10
C VAL A 215 10.71 15.18 6.50
N ASN A 216 11.66 14.73 5.66
CA ASN A 216 13.09 15.00 5.80
C ASN A 216 13.79 14.93 4.43
N GLU A 217 15.11 14.94 4.40
CA GLU A 217 15.90 14.91 3.16
C GLU A 217 15.68 13.63 2.32
N HIS A 218 15.24 12.53 2.96
CA HIS A 218 15.12 11.21 2.34
C HIS A 218 13.68 10.71 2.20
N CYS A 219 12.70 11.31 2.91
CA CYS A 219 11.38 10.75 3.07
C CYS A 219 10.26 11.72 2.67
N PHE A 220 9.27 11.16 1.95
CA PHE A 220 8.08 11.86 1.50
C PHE A 220 6.82 11.09 1.90
N ASN A 221 5.91 11.77 2.59
CA ASN A 221 4.61 11.23 2.99
C ASN A 221 3.50 11.86 2.16
N LEU A 222 2.81 11.04 1.37
CA LEU A 222 1.78 11.49 0.45
C LEU A 222 0.35 11.23 0.93
N ASP A 223 0.14 10.82 2.19
CA ASP A 223 -1.20 10.83 2.78
C ASP A 223 -1.55 12.23 3.28
N GLY A 224 -2.44 12.89 2.58
CA GLY A 224 -2.90 14.25 2.88
C GLY A 224 -4.31 14.31 3.47
N GLY A 225 -4.93 13.16 3.79
CA GLY A 225 -6.30 13.10 4.31
C GLY A 225 -7.32 13.73 3.37
N VAL A 226 -7.17 13.49 2.09
CA VAL A 226 -7.99 14.13 1.05
C VAL A 226 -9.48 13.93 1.28
N GLU A 227 -9.89 12.78 1.78
CA GLU A 227 -11.27 12.43 2.12
C GLU A 227 -11.80 13.12 3.38
N LEU A 228 -10.91 13.67 4.17
CA LEU A 228 -11.24 14.41 5.43
C LEU A 228 -11.29 15.92 5.22
N GLY A 229 -11.30 16.38 3.97
CA GLY A 229 -11.19 17.81 3.62
C GLY A 229 -9.75 18.32 3.57
N GLY A 230 -8.78 17.40 3.56
CA GLY A 230 -7.37 17.69 3.34
C GLY A 230 -7.02 17.82 1.86
N GLN A 231 -5.91 17.27 1.45
CA GLN A 231 -5.35 17.46 0.11
C GLN A 231 -4.92 16.12 -0.50
N LEU A 232 -5.17 15.94 -1.79
CA LEU A 232 -4.43 14.95 -2.57
C LEU A 232 -2.98 15.42 -2.65
N ARG A 233 -2.05 14.54 -2.31
CA ARG A 233 -0.62 14.80 -2.40
C ARG A 233 0.01 14.00 -3.52
N ALA A 234 0.88 14.66 -4.27
CA ALA A 234 1.71 14.03 -5.28
C ALA A 234 3.16 14.50 -5.17
N LEU A 235 4.07 13.68 -5.70
CA LEU A 235 5.50 13.97 -5.74
C LEU A 235 6.00 13.70 -7.15
N GLU A 236 6.59 14.70 -7.76
CA GLU A 236 7.26 14.58 -9.03
C GLU A 236 8.77 14.50 -8.84
N LEU A 237 9.41 13.55 -9.49
CA LEU A 237 10.87 13.43 -9.55
C LEU A 237 11.32 13.63 -10.99
N THR A 238 12.17 14.62 -11.18
CA THR A 238 12.87 14.93 -12.44
C THR A 238 14.40 14.86 -12.23
N GLU A 239 15.18 15.14 -13.25
CA GLU A 239 16.64 15.23 -13.10
C GLU A 239 17.03 16.31 -12.10
N GLU A 240 16.30 17.44 -12.07
CA GLU A 240 16.55 18.55 -11.16
C GLU A 240 16.25 18.21 -9.68
N GLY A 241 15.39 17.20 -9.43
CA GLY A 241 15.06 16.78 -8.08
C GLY A 241 13.58 16.53 -7.85
N PHE A 242 13.19 16.59 -6.60
CA PHE A 242 11.81 16.34 -6.15
C PHE A 242 11.01 17.65 -6.08
N THR A 243 9.76 17.58 -6.55
CA THR A 243 8.78 18.66 -6.43
C THR A 243 7.50 18.12 -5.81
N THR A 244 7.08 18.71 -4.70
CA THR A 244 5.84 18.33 -3.99
C THR A 244 4.65 19.09 -4.55
N ILE A 245 3.51 18.40 -4.72
CA ILE A 245 2.26 18.95 -5.25
C ILE A 245 1.12 18.61 -4.30
N THR A 246 0.23 19.57 -4.07
CA THR A 246 -0.96 19.39 -3.24
C THR A 246 -2.17 19.97 -3.94
N ILE A 247 -3.27 19.21 -4.02
CA ILE A 247 -4.54 19.62 -4.60
C ILE A 247 -5.61 19.54 -3.53
N GLY A 248 -6.22 20.66 -3.18
CA GLY A 248 -7.29 20.73 -2.19
C GLY A 248 -8.51 19.94 -2.66
N ASN A 249 -9.17 19.26 -1.72
CA ASN A 249 -10.48 18.68 -1.99
C ASN A 249 -11.59 19.69 -1.68
N ALA A 250 -12.24 20.17 -2.73
CA ALA A 250 -13.35 21.12 -2.62
C ALA A 250 -14.68 20.49 -2.15
N LEU A 251 -14.68 19.17 -1.89
CA LEU A 251 -15.87 18.51 -1.35
C LEU A 251 -16.13 18.97 0.07
N GLU A 252 -17.40 19.33 0.36
CA GLU A 252 -17.80 19.57 1.74
C GLU A 252 -17.55 18.29 2.55
N TYR A 253 -16.79 18.42 3.63
CA TYR A 253 -16.59 17.36 4.60
C TYR A 253 -17.96 16.85 5.08
N ILE A 254 -18.31 15.62 4.73
CA ILE A 254 -19.47 14.93 5.30
C ILE A 254 -18.98 14.28 6.60
N PRO A 255 -19.37 14.82 7.78
CA PRO A 255 -18.94 14.23 9.04
C PRO A 255 -19.35 12.76 9.09
N ARG A 256 -18.41 11.89 9.36
CA ARG A 256 -18.72 10.48 9.62
C ARG A 256 -19.77 10.41 10.72
N VAL A 257 -20.88 9.74 10.46
CA VAL A 257 -21.82 9.38 11.52
C VAL A 257 -21.04 8.45 12.46
N LYS A 258 -20.60 9.00 13.60
CA LYS A 258 -19.98 8.17 14.64
C LYS A 258 -20.96 7.05 14.95
N PRO A 259 -20.57 5.77 14.87
CA PRO A 259 -21.44 4.68 15.28
C PRO A 259 -21.90 4.97 16.71
N ASN A 260 -23.20 4.88 16.95
CA ASN A 260 -23.75 5.04 18.29
C ASN A 260 -22.95 4.15 19.24
N LYS A 261 -22.45 4.70 20.34
CA LYS A 261 -21.69 3.95 21.35
C LYS A 261 -22.46 2.76 21.92
N ASP A 262 -23.77 2.70 21.68
CA ASP A 262 -24.64 1.59 22.12
C ASP A 262 -24.58 0.34 21.26
N ASP A 263 -23.99 0.39 20.03
CA ASP A 263 -23.80 -0.79 19.18
C ASP A 263 -22.55 -1.61 19.54
N SER A 264 -21.76 -1.16 20.49
CA SER A 264 -20.72 -1.97 21.11
C SER A 264 -21.34 -2.96 22.11
N ALA A 265 -22.09 -3.92 21.60
CA ALA A 265 -22.26 -5.17 22.36
C ALA A 265 -20.84 -5.65 22.66
N LYS A 266 -20.45 -5.50 23.93
CA LYS A 266 -19.17 -5.93 24.49
C LYS A 266 -18.89 -7.38 24.08
N LYS A 267 -18.28 -7.60 22.93
CA LYS A 267 -17.51 -8.80 22.71
C LYS A 267 -16.26 -8.61 23.55
N ASN A 268 -16.27 -9.18 24.76
CA ASN A 268 -15.03 -9.32 25.51
C ASN A 268 -13.96 -9.82 24.53
N PRO A 269 -12.79 -9.18 24.48
CA PRO A 269 -11.72 -9.69 23.66
C PRO A 269 -11.47 -11.13 24.09
N LYS A 270 -11.59 -12.07 23.15
CA LYS A 270 -11.27 -13.47 23.43
C LYS A 270 -9.85 -13.51 23.96
N THR A 271 -9.65 -14.16 25.07
CA THR A 271 -8.30 -14.40 25.60
C THR A 271 -7.49 -15.16 24.55
N ILE A 272 -6.15 -15.02 24.58
CA ILE A 272 -5.25 -15.80 23.70
C ILE A 272 -5.57 -17.30 23.80
N HIS A 273 -5.98 -17.76 24.97
CA HIS A 273 -6.37 -19.15 25.21
C HIS A 273 -7.63 -19.53 24.42
N GLU A 274 -8.67 -18.72 24.43
CA GLU A 274 -9.91 -18.93 23.65
C GLU A 274 -9.69 -18.84 22.14
N LEU A 275 -8.75 -18.01 21.71
CA LEU A 275 -8.34 -17.93 20.29
C LEU A 275 -7.59 -19.21 19.88
N LEU A 276 -6.66 -19.70 20.71
CA LEU A 276 -5.93 -20.96 20.47
C LEU A 276 -6.86 -22.16 20.48
N GLU A 277 -7.84 -22.20 21.39
CA GLU A 277 -8.86 -23.25 21.39
C GLU A 277 -9.73 -23.23 20.13
N SER A 278 -10.13 -22.04 19.66
CA SER A 278 -10.88 -21.89 18.39
C SER A 278 -10.06 -22.29 17.16
N PHE A 279 -8.75 -22.09 17.19
CA PHE A 279 -7.82 -22.53 16.16
C PHE A 279 -7.66 -24.05 16.14
N ASN A 280 -7.50 -24.65 17.32
CA ASN A 280 -7.36 -26.10 17.49
C ASN A 280 -8.66 -26.87 17.19
N ALA A 281 -9.81 -26.22 17.29
CA ALA A 281 -11.12 -26.81 16.95
C ALA A 281 -11.45 -26.78 15.45
N ASN A 282 -10.64 -26.08 14.62
CA ASN A 282 -10.88 -25.99 13.18
C ASN A 282 -10.49 -27.30 12.48
N PRO A 283 -11.44 -28.06 11.87
CA PRO A 283 -11.18 -29.37 11.28
C PRO A 283 -10.18 -29.33 10.11
N TYR A 284 -9.99 -28.16 9.47
CA TYR A 284 -9.06 -27.98 8.34
C TYR A 284 -7.59 -27.82 8.76
N ILE A 285 -7.31 -27.68 10.07
CA ILE A 285 -5.95 -27.47 10.61
C ILE A 285 -5.35 -28.77 11.15
N LYS A 286 -6.16 -29.79 11.39
CA LYS A 286 -5.72 -31.05 12.00
C LYS A 286 -4.76 -31.92 11.17
N GLU A 287 -4.56 -31.66 9.90
CA GLU A 287 -3.72 -32.50 9.02
C GLU A 287 -2.31 -31.97 8.75
N ARG A 288 -1.91 -30.84 9.31
CA ARG A 288 -0.52 -30.37 9.21
C ARG A 288 0.14 -30.33 10.58
N SER A 289 0.95 -31.35 10.85
CA SER A 289 1.86 -31.35 12.00
C SER A 289 2.89 -30.23 11.83
N PHE A 290 2.63 -29.07 12.42
CA PHE A 290 3.66 -28.07 12.62
C PHE A 290 4.54 -28.53 13.77
N GLY A 291 5.84 -28.73 13.51
CA GLY A 291 6.83 -28.95 14.55
C GLY A 291 6.77 -27.83 15.60
N ASN A 292 7.18 -28.14 16.82
CA ASN A 292 7.12 -27.30 18.01
C ASN A 292 7.29 -25.79 17.74
N ILE A 293 6.19 -25.03 17.81
CA ILE A 293 6.17 -23.56 17.76
C ILE A 293 6.45 -23.02 19.17
N SER A 294 7.57 -23.38 19.75
CA SER A 294 7.97 -22.86 21.08
C SER A 294 8.88 -21.62 20.99
N SER A 295 9.07 -21.04 19.79
CA SER A 295 10.01 -19.91 19.60
C SER A 295 9.48 -18.73 18.75
N PHE A 296 8.18 -18.64 18.50
CA PHE A 296 7.61 -17.41 17.91
C PHE A 296 7.21 -16.45 19.02
N ASN A 297 8.02 -15.42 19.23
CA ASN A 297 7.59 -14.22 19.94
C ASN A 297 6.59 -13.48 19.07
N PHE A 298 5.30 -13.74 19.27
CA PHE A 298 4.25 -12.86 18.79
C PHE A 298 4.28 -11.61 19.68
N SER A 299 4.68 -10.47 19.14
CA SER A 299 4.40 -9.22 19.83
C SER A 299 2.86 -9.08 19.95
N ARG A 300 2.38 -8.64 21.10
CA ARG A 300 0.96 -8.43 21.40
C ARG A 300 0.25 -7.54 20.37
N GLU A 301 0.98 -6.74 19.63
CA GLU A 301 0.56 -5.65 18.75
C GLU A 301 0.04 -6.12 17.38
N ALA A 302 0.56 -7.21 16.83
CA ALA A 302 0.10 -7.72 15.53
C ALA A 302 -1.37 -8.18 15.52
N PHE A 303 -1.99 -8.37 16.69
CA PHE A 303 -3.37 -8.82 16.82
C PHE A 303 -4.39 -7.68 16.98
N TYR A 304 -3.99 -6.50 17.47
CA TYR A 304 -4.92 -5.39 17.72
C TYR A 304 -5.26 -4.57 16.47
N ASN A 305 -4.40 -4.57 15.46
CA ASN A 305 -4.61 -3.82 14.22
C ASN A 305 -5.49 -4.52 13.16
N LYS A 306 -6.10 -5.67 13.47
CA LYS A 306 -7.07 -6.35 12.59
C LYS A 306 -8.54 -5.97 12.84
N ALA A 307 -8.83 -4.99 13.66
CA ALA A 307 -10.18 -4.67 14.11
C ALA A 307 -10.61 -3.21 13.83
N TRP A 308 -10.13 -2.59 12.76
CA TRP A 308 -10.64 -1.27 12.33
C TRP A 308 -10.94 -1.26 10.85
#